data_4c5ee1cbef9a2d381968126c995ac2c2
#
_entry.id   4c5ee1cbef9a2d381968126c995ac2c2
#
_cell.length_a   1.000
_cell.length_b   1.000
_cell.length_c   1.000
_cell.angle_alpha   90.00
_cell.angle_beta   90.00
_cell.angle_gamma   90.00
#
_symmetry.space_group_name_H-M   'P 1'
#
loop_
_entity.id
_entity.type
_entity.pdbx_description
1 polymer ?
#
loop_
_entity_poly.entity_id
_entity_poly.type
_entity_poly.pdbx_seq_one_letter_code
_entity_poly.pdbx_strand_id
1 'polypeptide(L)'
;EVVTGVQTCALPIWKINSSMLPADVGCIVDNVDTVVAIYRAVTEGRPLMERIITVTGDAVANPRNFRVPIGMSYQELLDIAGGFKQEPEKIICGGPMMGFGMFQLDVPTTKTSTALLALTQDDVSAMEPSPCINCGRCVEACPGRIVPSLLATYAEHFDEEAFVEHNGMECCECGCCSFVCPAKRPLTQEIKSMRKIQLAKKKKK
;
A
#
# COMPACT_ATOMS: atom_id res chain seq x y z
N GLU A 1 -1.20 -18.57 5.09
CA GLU A 1 -2.15 -17.64 5.74
C GLU A 1 -1.50 -16.27 5.84
N VAL A 2 -1.94 -15.32 5.04
CA VAL A 2 -1.51 -13.92 5.18
C VAL A 2 -2.64 -13.19 5.90
N VAL A 3 -2.53 -13.07 7.21
CA VAL A 3 -3.40 -12.21 8.00
C VAL A 3 -2.65 -10.90 8.19
N THR A 4 -3.00 -9.87 7.43
CA THR A 4 -2.50 -8.53 7.71
C THR A 4 -3.20 -7.99 8.95
N GLY A 5 -2.48 -7.33 9.86
CA GLY A 5 -2.96 -6.92 11.18
C GLY A 5 -4.19 -6.00 11.23
N VAL A 6 -4.69 -5.56 10.08
CA VAL A 6 -5.93 -4.77 9.96
C VAL A 6 -7.18 -5.68 9.93
N GLN A 7 -7.00 -6.98 9.76
CA GLN A 7 -8.09 -7.97 9.66
C GLN A 7 -8.43 -8.65 10.98
N THR A 8 -7.93 -8.14 12.09
CA THR A 8 -7.94 -8.82 13.39
C THR A 8 -9.26 -8.86 14.11
N CYS A 9 -10.33 -8.25 13.61
CA CYS A 9 -11.64 -8.38 14.23
C CYS A 9 -12.42 -9.64 13.79
N ALA A 10 -12.05 -10.24 12.67
CA ALA A 10 -12.51 -11.56 12.29
C ALA A 10 -11.34 -12.51 12.58
N LEU A 11 -11.37 -13.17 13.72
CA LEU A 11 -10.48 -14.30 13.98
C LEU A 11 -10.49 -15.21 12.75
N PRO A 12 -9.33 -15.62 12.22
CA PRO A 12 -9.26 -16.38 10.98
C PRO A 12 -9.75 -17.81 11.17
N ILE A 13 -11.05 -17.96 11.28
CA ILE A 13 -11.73 -19.26 11.21
C ILE A 13 -11.69 -19.76 9.77
N TRP A 14 -11.57 -18.83 8.81
CA TRP A 14 -11.61 -19.09 7.39
C TRP A 14 -10.23 -18.94 6.75
N LYS A 15 -9.78 -20.00 6.07
CA LYS A 15 -8.53 -19.99 5.32
C LYS A 15 -8.81 -19.52 3.90
N ILE A 16 -8.09 -18.48 3.48
CA ILE A 16 -8.14 -17.94 2.13
C ILE A 16 -6.76 -18.14 1.52
N ASN A 17 -6.69 -18.80 0.38
CA ASN A 17 -5.47 -18.87 -0.43
C ASN A 17 -5.41 -17.71 -1.44
N SER A 18 -4.29 -17.51 -2.10
CA SER A 18 -4.05 -16.38 -3.01
C SER A 18 -4.99 -16.27 -4.20
N SER A 19 -5.63 -17.38 -4.58
CA SER A 19 -6.61 -17.41 -5.67
C SER A 19 -8.03 -17.11 -5.24
N MET A 20 -8.27 -16.98 -3.92
CA MET A 20 -9.59 -16.75 -3.33
C MET A 20 -9.74 -15.33 -2.81
N LEU A 21 -10.95 -14.82 -2.88
CA LEU A 21 -11.37 -13.59 -2.21
C LEU A 21 -12.06 -13.91 -0.88
N PRO A 22 -12.10 -12.99 0.09
CA PRO A 22 -12.90 -13.16 1.29
C PRO A 22 -14.37 -13.54 1.03
N ALA A 23 -14.93 -13.03 -0.05
CA ALA A 23 -16.31 -13.34 -0.46
C ALA A 23 -16.52 -14.82 -0.80
N ASP A 24 -15.50 -15.52 -1.29
CA ASP A 24 -15.58 -16.93 -1.65
C ASP A 24 -15.77 -17.84 -0.42
N VAL A 25 -15.40 -17.34 0.74
CA VAL A 25 -15.63 -18.01 2.04
C VAL A 25 -16.75 -17.35 2.86
N GLY A 26 -17.59 -16.53 2.22
CA GLY A 26 -18.74 -15.89 2.84
C GLY A 26 -18.39 -14.71 3.75
N CYS A 27 -17.19 -14.14 3.63
CA CYS A 27 -16.74 -12.99 4.42
C CYS A 27 -16.65 -11.74 3.57
N ILE A 28 -17.01 -10.58 4.14
CA ILE A 28 -16.77 -9.27 3.54
C ILE A 28 -15.80 -8.52 4.44
N VAL A 29 -14.74 -7.99 3.85
CA VAL A 29 -13.73 -7.19 4.54
C VAL A 29 -13.74 -5.79 3.96
N ASP A 30 -14.11 -4.81 4.79
CA ASP A 30 -14.18 -3.41 4.40
C ASP A 30 -13.54 -2.50 5.44
N ASN A 31 -13.14 -1.31 4.99
CA ASN A 31 -12.73 -0.23 5.88
C ASN A 31 -13.95 0.25 6.69
N VAL A 32 -13.74 0.56 7.97
CA VAL A 32 -14.80 1.03 8.88
C VAL A 32 -15.56 2.25 8.34
N ASP A 33 -14.85 3.17 7.69
CA ASP A 33 -15.45 4.36 7.08
C ASP A 33 -16.37 4.00 5.90
N THR A 34 -16.02 2.94 5.16
CA THR A 34 -16.87 2.37 4.10
C THR A 34 -18.14 1.75 4.69
N VAL A 35 -18.03 1.01 5.78
CA VAL A 35 -19.19 0.42 6.47
C VAL A 35 -20.15 1.51 6.97
N VAL A 36 -19.62 2.57 7.56
CA VAL A 36 -20.42 3.73 8.00
C VAL A 36 -21.10 4.42 6.81
N ALA A 37 -20.40 4.54 5.68
CA ALA A 37 -20.98 5.13 4.47
C ALA A 37 -22.11 4.25 3.89
N ILE A 38 -21.94 2.93 3.88
CA ILE A 38 -22.99 1.97 3.48
C ILE A 38 -24.21 2.11 4.40
N TYR A 39 -24.01 2.14 5.70
CA TYR A 39 -25.09 2.32 6.66
C TYR A 39 -25.90 3.59 6.37
N ARG A 40 -25.22 4.73 6.19
CA ARG A 40 -25.89 6.02 5.85
C ARG A 40 -26.60 5.99 4.50
N ALA A 41 -26.02 5.32 3.52
CA ALA A 41 -26.66 5.19 2.22
C ALA A 41 -27.96 4.38 2.29
N VAL A 42 -27.98 3.31 3.09
CA VAL A 42 -29.15 2.45 3.23
C VAL A 42 -30.24 3.07 4.13
N THR A 43 -29.87 3.68 5.26
CA THR A 43 -30.81 4.19 6.25
C THR A 43 -31.27 5.61 5.99
N GLU A 44 -30.37 6.46 5.45
CA GLU A 44 -30.63 7.90 5.28
C GLU A 44 -30.75 8.31 3.81
N GLY A 45 -30.50 7.41 2.86
CA GLY A 45 -30.45 7.71 1.43
C GLY A 45 -29.30 8.64 1.03
N ARG A 46 -28.25 8.76 1.86
CA ARG A 46 -27.13 9.68 1.66
C ARG A 46 -25.99 9.02 0.91
N PRO A 47 -25.64 9.46 -0.31
CA PRO A 47 -24.49 8.92 -1.03
C PRO A 47 -23.16 9.33 -0.37
N LEU A 48 -22.10 8.62 -0.69
CA LEU A 48 -20.74 8.95 -0.24
C LEU A 48 -20.23 10.20 -1.00
N MET A 49 -20.28 11.35 -0.34
CA MET A 49 -19.87 12.65 -0.87
C MET A 49 -18.60 13.19 -0.20
N GLU A 50 -18.23 12.63 0.94
CA GLU A 50 -17.10 13.09 1.75
C GLU A 50 -16.35 11.90 2.35
N ARG A 51 -15.05 12.07 2.62
CA ARG A 51 -14.20 11.08 3.28
C ARG A 51 -13.43 11.73 4.43
N ILE A 52 -13.07 10.93 5.42
CA ILE A 52 -12.12 11.35 6.43
C ILE A 52 -10.73 11.04 5.91
N ILE A 53 -9.92 12.10 5.78
CA ILE A 53 -8.53 12.00 5.31
C ILE A 53 -7.62 12.48 6.43
N THR A 54 -6.65 11.64 6.81
CA THR A 54 -5.62 11.96 7.78
C THR A 54 -4.49 12.69 7.08
N VAL A 55 -4.24 13.95 7.45
CA VAL A 55 -3.05 14.69 7.02
C VAL A 55 -2.03 14.62 8.15
N THR A 56 -0.85 14.07 7.87
CA THR A 56 0.17 13.82 8.89
C THR A 56 1.59 13.81 8.28
N GLY A 57 2.56 13.68 9.13
CA GLY A 57 3.98 13.69 8.80
C GLY A 57 4.71 14.81 9.52
N ASP A 58 6.00 14.69 9.60
CA ASP A 58 6.87 15.65 10.27
C ASP A 58 7.01 16.97 9.50
N ALA A 59 6.71 16.97 8.19
CA ALA A 59 6.69 18.18 7.37
C ALA A 59 5.40 19.01 7.51
N VAL A 60 4.29 18.44 8.02
CA VAL A 60 3.00 19.13 8.10
C VAL A 60 2.92 20.06 9.30
N ALA A 61 2.34 21.27 9.12
CA ALA A 61 2.23 22.25 10.20
C ALA A 61 1.24 21.79 11.29
N ASN A 62 0.01 21.37 10.90
CA ASN A 62 -1.04 20.97 11.83
C ASN A 62 -1.59 19.58 11.46
N PRO A 63 -0.93 18.49 11.89
CA PRO A 63 -1.38 17.13 11.61
C PRO A 63 -2.73 16.85 12.30
N ARG A 64 -3.73 16.40 11.52
CA ARG A 64 -5.04 15.98 12.05
C ARG A 64 -5.89 15.30 10.97
N ASN A 65 -7.07 14.84 11.38
CA ASN A 65 -8.08 14.28 10.48
C ASN A 65 -9.00 15.40 9.97
N PHE A 66 -9.26 15.37 8.67
CA PHE A 66 -10.15 16.30 8.00
C PHE A 66 -11.31 15.55 7.36
N ARG A 67 -12.51 16.13 7.44
CA ARG A 67 -13.65 15.70 6.65
C ARG A 67 -13.62 16.47 5.32
N VAL A 68 -13.36 15.76 4.25
CA VAL A 68 -13.01 16.30 2.94
C VAL A 68 -14.07 15.91 1.92
N PRO A 69 -14.67 16.86 1.20
CA PRO A 69 -15.53 16.53 0.05
C PRO A 69 -14.69 15.87 -1.05
N ILE A 70 -15.26 14.85 -1.69
CA ILE A 70 -14.60 14.16 -2.79
C ILE A 70 -14.42 15.13 -3.95
N GLY A 71 -13.22 15.18 -4.52
CA GLY A 71 -12.83 16.08 -5.58
C GLY A 71 -12.03 17.30 -5.13
N MET A 72 -11.92 17.58 -3.82
CA MET A 72 -11.00 18.60 -3.30
C MET A 72 -9.56 18.21 -3.61
N SER A 73 -8.71 19.13 -4.02
CA SER A 73 -7.30 18.84 -4.26
C SER A 73 -6.53 18.60 -2.96
N TYR A 74 -5.46 17.82 -3.05
CA TYR A 74 -4.57 17.66 -1.89
C TYR A 74 -3.85 18.94 -1.51
N GLN A 75 -3.67 19.88 -2.48
CA GLN A 75 -3.10 21.19 -2.20
C GLN A 75 -4.05 22.01 -1.30
N GLU A 76 -5.32 22.12 -1.65
CA GLU A 76 -6.33 22.80 -0.84
C GLU A 76 -6.44 22.18 0.57
N LEU A 77 -6.41 20.85 0.64
CA LEU A 77 -6.44 20.14 1.93
C LEU A 77 -5.21 20.47 2.79
N LEU A 78 -4.03 20.55 2.18
CA LEU A 78 -2.80 20.93 2.87
C LEU A 78 -2.85 22.38 3.34
N ASP A 79 -3.37 23.29 2.53
CA ASP A 79 -3.51 24.71 2.87
C ASP A 79 -4.42 24.88 4.11
N ILE A 80 -5.53 24.13 4.18
CA ILE A 80 -6.39 24.05 5.37
C ILE A 80 -5.64 23.49 6.59
N ALA A 81 -4.70 22.57 6.37
CA ALA A 81 -3.84 22.05 7.43
C ALA A 81 -2.72 23.02 7.87
N GLY A 82 -2.65 24.20 7.26
CA GLY A 82 -1.64 25.23 7.57
C GLY A 82 -0.36 25.10 6.73
N GLY A 83 -0.35 24.29 5.70
CA GLY A 83 0.79 24.11 4.81
C GLY A 83 1.89 23.22 5.40
N PHE A 84 3.04 23.25 4.75
CA PHE A 84 4.25 22.64 5.27
C PHE A 84 5.00 23.61 6.21
N LYS A 85 5.50 23.08 7.30
CA LYS A 85 6.46 23.81 8.16
C LYS A 85 7.90 23.68 7.67
N GLN A 86 8.16 22.65 6.85
CA GLN A 86 9.43 22.39 6.19
C GLN A 86 9.12 21.71 4.85
N GLU A 87 9.92 21.98 3.82
CA GLU A 87 9.78 21.35 2.50
C GLU A 87 9.92 19.83 2.63
N PRO A 88 8.95 19.03 2.18
CA PRO A 88 9.02 17.58 2.28
C PRO A 88 9.90 17.00 1.18
N GLU A 89 10.73 16.03 1.50
CA GLU A 89 11.44 15.21 0.51
C GLU A 89 10.52 14.12 -0.09
N LYS A 90 9.50 13.71 0.68
CA LYS A 90 8.57 12.66 0.23
C LYS A 90 7.14 12.95 0.65
N ILE A 91 6.25 12.85 -0.31
CA ILE A 91 4.80 12.92 -0.10
C ILE A 91 4.17 11.59 -0.51
N ILE A 92 3.34 11.02 0.36
CA ILE A 92 2.67 9.74 0.15
C ILE A 92 1.16 9.94 0.24
N CYS A 93 0.44 9.55 -0.79
CA CYS A 93 -1.02 9.40 -0.75
C CYS A 93 -1.38 8.02 -0.22
N GLY A 94 -2.06 7.96 0.92
CA GLY A 94 -2.38 6.73 1.63
C GLY A 94 -1.46 6.49 2.83
N GLY A 95 -1.50 5.27 3.34
CA GLY A 95 -0.67 4.86 4.48
C GLY A 95 0.79 4.56 4.07
N PRO A 96 1.72 4.52 5.04
CA PRO A 96 3.14 4.34 4.77
C PRO A 96 3.49 2.99 4.11
N MET A 97 2.66 1.96 4.30
CA MET A 97 2.92 0.63 3.70
C MET A 97 2.36 0.48 2.28
N MET A 98 1.12 0.92 2.06
CA MET A 98 0.37 0.67 0.81
C MET A 98 0.15 1.93 -0.02
N GLY A 99 0.53 3.09 0.48
CA GLY A 99 0.43 4.36 -0.24
C GLY A 99 1.39 4.44 -1.42
N PHE A 100 1.19 5.44 -2.25
CA PHE A 100 2.06 5.73 -3.38
C PHE A 100 2.64 7.14 -3.27
N GLY A 101 3.88 7.29 -3.73
CA GLY A 101 4.55 8.60 -3.76
C GLY A 101 3.86 9.55 -4.73
N MET A 102 3.71 10.80 -4.31
CA MET A 102 3.18 11.89 -5.13
C MET A 102 4.29 12.90 -5.44
N PHE A 103 4.29 13.41 -6.65
CA PHE A 103 5.21 14.48 -7.09
C PHE A 103 4.51 15.84 -7.24
N GLN A 104 3.18 15.86 -7.17
CA GLN A 104 2.36 17.07 -7.20
C GLN A 104 1.11 16.89 -6.34
N LEU A 105 0.57 17.99 -5.83
CA LEU A 105 -0.60 18.01 -4.95
C LEU A 105 -1.89 18.49 -5.66
N ASP A 106 -1.78 18.98 -6.90
CA ASP A 106 -2.93 19.34 -7.71
C ASP A 106 -3.61 18.09 -8.30
N VAL A 107 -3.99 17.20 -7.40
CA VAL A 107 -4.66 15.93 -7.70
C VAL A 107 -5.89 15.85 -6.79
N PRO A 108 -7.07 15.55 -7.34
CA PRO A 108 -8.29 15.50 -6.55
C PRO A 108 -8.33 14.27 -5.63
N THR A 109 -8.90 14.45 -4.46
CA THR A 109 -9.23 13.36 -3.55
C THR A 109 -10.33 12.48 -4.13
N THR A 110 -10.24 11.19 -3.91
CA THR A 110 -11.16 10.19 -4.43
C THR A 110 -11.88 9.44 -3.31
N LYS A 111 -12.84 8.60 -3.67
CA LYS A 111 -13.55 7.74 -2.71
C LYS A 111 -12.63 6.76 -1.97
N THR A 112 -11.44 6.50 -2.48
CA THR A 112 -10.43 5.60 -1.89
C THR A 112 -9.33 6.34 -1.13
N SER A 113 -9.34 7.68 -1.13
CA SER A 113 -8.35 8.49 -0.41
C SER A 113 -8.52 8.32 1.10
N THR A 114 -7.41 8.06 1.81
CA THR A 114 -7.42 7.81 3.26
C THR A 114 -6.45 8.70 4.04
N ALA A 115 -5.30 9.04 3.45
CA ALA A 115 -4.29 9.85 4.12
C ALA A 115 -3.42 10.62 3.14
N LEU A 116 -2.80 11.68 3.65
CA LEU A 116 -1.69 12.40 3.07
C LEU A 116 -0.57 12.42 4.12
N LEU A 117 0.56 11.81 3.80
CA LEU A 117 1.73 11.73 4.66
C LEU A 117 2.88 12.49 3.99
N ALA A 118 3.42 13.51 4.67
CA ALA A 118 4.56 14.28 4.18
C ALA A 118 5.74 14.13 5.14
N LEU A 119 6.86 13.66 4.60
CA LEU A 119 8.09 13.36 5.35
C LEU A 119 9.19 14.33 4.95
N THR A 120 9.92 14.85 5.95
CA THR A 120 11.05 15.75 5.75
C THR A 120 12.30 15.04 5.26
N GLN A 121 12.37 13.71 5.41
CA GLN A 121 13.49 12.89 4.97
C GLN A 121 12.97 11.63 4.26
N ASP A 122 13.63 11.25 3.18
CA ASP A 122 13.43 9.97 2.50
C ASP A 122 14.68 9.10 2.61
N ASP A 123 14.89 8.51 3.79
CA ASP A 123 16.03 7.63 4.05
C ASP A 123 16.15 6.48 3.04
N VAL A 124 15.02 6.09 2.43
CA VAL A 124 15.02 4.99 1.46
C VAL A 124 15.62 5.41 0.13
N SER A 125 15.33 6.62 -0.34
CA SER A 125 15.90 7.13 -1.61
C SER A 125 17.36 7.54 -1.46
N ALA A 126 17.78 7.89 -0.26
CA ALA A 126 19.17 8.26 0.04
C ALA A 126 20.13 7.06 0.09
N MET A 127 19.60 5.82 0.13
CA MET A 127 20.42 4.61 0.23
C MET A 127 20.67 3.99 -1.13
N GLU A 128 21.94 3.77 -1.46
CA GLU A 128 22.32 3.02 -2.68
C GLU A 128 22.17 1.52 -2.46
N PRO A 129 21.42 0.81 -3.33
CA PRO A 129 21.31 -0.63 -3.26
C PRO A 129 22.66 -1.32 -3.54
N SER A 130 22.98 -2.34 -2.76
CA SER A 130 24.15 -3.19 -2.99
C SER A 130 23.73 -4.61 -3.38
N PRO A 131 24.65 -5.43 -3.93
CA PRO A 131 24.37 -6.82 -4.25
C PRO A 131 23.86 -7.62 -3.06
N CYS A 132 23.01 -8.61 -3.33
CA CYS A 132 22.47 -9.47 -2.31
C CYS A 132 23.56 -10.26 -1.59
N ILE A 133 23.60 -10.18 -0.26
CA ILE A 133 24.56 -10.91 0.59
C ILE A 133 24.02 -12.28 1.08
N ASN A 134 22.87 -12.71 0.57
CA ASN A 134 22.21 -14.00 0.90
C ASN A 134 21.96 -14.23 2.41
N CYS A 135 21.67 -13.19 3.19
CA CYS A 135 21.49 -13.26 4.64
C CYS A 135 20.18 -13.90 5.11
N GLY A 136 19.19 -14.12 4.22
CA GLY A 136 17.91 -14.75 4.53
C GLY A 136 16.85 -13.87 5.24
N ARG A 137 17.19 -12.68 5.73
CA ARG A 137 16.26 -11.83 6.51
C ARG A 137 14.95 -11.52 5.79
N CYS A 138 14.99 -11.36 4.47
CA CYS A 138 13.78 -11.09 3.67
C CYS A 138 12.83 -12.30 3.64
N VAL A 139 13.36 -13.53 3.74
CA VAL A 139 12.58 -14.77 3.80
C VAL A 139 11.93 -14.90 5.18
N GLU A 140 12.69 -14.67 6.24
CA GLU A 140 12.18 -14.73 7.63
C GLU A 140 11.06 -13.69 7.87
N ALA A 141 11.21 -12.47 7.34
CA ALA A 141 10.24 -11.41 7.50
C ALA A 141 9.02 -11.55 6.57
N CYS A 142 9.03 -12.51 5.64
CA CYS A 142 7.96 -12.63 4.65
C CYS A 142 6.71 -13.31 5.22
N PRO A 143 5.57 -12.62 5.35
CA PRO A 143 4.34 -13.24 5.83
C PRO A 143 3.78 -14.28 4.84
N GLY A 144 4.06 -14.15 3.54
CA GLY A 144 3.66 -15.10 2.50
C GLY A 144 4.61 -16.29 2.36
N ARG A 145 5.69 -16.37 3.17
CA ARG A 145 6.68 -17.46 3.15
C ARG A 145 7.26 -17.77 1.76
N ILE A 146 7.36 -16.75 0.92
CA ILE A 146 8.06 -16.81 -0.37
C ILE A 146 9.53 -16.44 -0.20
N VAL A 147 10.32 -16.53 -1.26
CA VAL A 147 11.74 -16.15 -1.26
C VAL A 147 11.94 -14.82 -2.01
N PRO A 148 11.79 -13.64 -1.34
CA PRO A 148 11.76 -12.35 -2.02
C PRO A 148 13.05 -12.02 -2.78
N SER A 149 14.22 -12.45 -2.29
CA SER A 149 15.49 -12.20 -2.98
C SER A 149 15.57 -12.89 -4.34
N LEU A 150 15.06 -14.12 -4.43
CA LEU A 150 15.03 -14.90 -5.66
C LEU A 150 14.01 -14.33 -6.65
N LEU A 151 12.82 -14.00 -6.15
CA LEU A 151 11.76 -13.41 -6.97
C LEU A 151 12.14 -12.05 -7.54
N ALA A 152 12.87 -11.22 -6.77
CA ALA A 152 13.41 -9.96 -7.27
C ALA A 152 14.43 -10.21 -8.38
N THR A 153 15.29 -11.21 -8.26
CA THR A 153 16.23 -11.58 -9.32
C THR A 153 15.52 -12.02 -10.59
N TYR A 154 14.47 -12.84 -10.49
CA TYR A 154 13.66 -13.18 -11.67
C TYR A 154 12.99 -11.95 -12.29
N ALA A 155 12.49 -11.03 -11.46
CA ALA A 155 11.90 -9.78 -11.94
C ALA A 155 12.92 -8.87 -12.65
N GLU A 156 14.13 -8.74 -12.13
CA GLU A 156 15.24 -8.00 -12.74
C GLU A 156 15.62 -8.55 -14.13
N HIS A 157 15.55 -9.87 -14.30
CA HIS A 157 15.87 -10.54 -15.55
C HIS A 157 14.65 -10.77 -16.47
N PHE A 158 13.46 -10.30 -16.07
CA PHE A 158 12.20 -10.52 -16.79
C PHE A 158 11.87 -12.00 -17.01
N ASP A 159 12.34 -12.89 -16.13
CA ASP A 159 12.02 -14.30 -16.14
C ASP A 159 10.65 -14.56 -15.52
N GLU A 160 9.63 -14.44 -16.36
CA GLU A 160 8.23 -14.54 -15.94
C GLU A 160 7.82 -15.96 -15.54
N GLU A 161 8.38 -16.97 -16.22
CA GLU A 161 8.04 -18.38 -15.95
C GLU A 161 8.56 -18.79 -14.59
N ALA A 162 9.85 -18.56 -14.32
CA ALA A 162 10.45 -18.84 -13.01
C ALA A 162 9.80 -18.01 -11.89
N PHE A 163 9.42 -16.75 -12.17
CA PHE A 163 8.71 -15.93 -11.19
C PHE A 163 7.38 -16.54 -10.75
N VAL A 164 6.58 -17.06 -11.70
CA VAL A 164 5.29 -17.70 -11.40
C VAL A 164 5.49 -19.06 -10.73
N GLU A 165 6.43 -19.88 -11.23
CA GLU A 165 6.76 -21.20 -10.68
C GLU A 165 7.20 -21.13 -9.21
N HIS A 166 7.95 -20.08 -8.85
CA HIS A 166 8.42 -19.85 -7.48
C HIS A 166 7.45 -19.02 -6.63
N ASN A 167 6.16 -19.05 -6.95
CA ASN A 167 5.09 -18.40 -6.19
C ASN A 167 5.19 -16.87 -6.10
N GLY A 168 5.73 -16.20 -7.11
CA GLY A 168 5.81 -14.73 -7.13
C GLY A 168 4.45 -14.05 -7.04
N MET A 169 3.39 -14.73 -7.49
CA MET A 169 2.02 -14.23 -7.41
C MET A 169 1.45 -14.21 -5.99
N GLU A 170 2.02 -14.97 -5.05
CA GLU A 170 1.62 -15.03 -3.64
C GLU A 170 2.09 -13.79 -2.83
N CYS A 171 2.90 -12.93 -3.41
CA CYS A 171 3.35 -11.71 -2.74
C CYS A 171 2.19 -10.78 -2.41
N CYS A 172 2.02 -10.44 -1.12
CA CYS A 172 1.01 -9.49 -0.64
C CYS A 172 1.46 -8.02 -0.68
N GLU A 173 2.64 -7.73 -1.25
CA GLU A 173 3.20 -6.38 -1.43
C GLU A 173 3.35 -5.58 -0.11
N CYS A 174 3.54 -6.25 1.02
CA CYS A 174 3.61 -5.61 2.35
C CYS A 174 4.89 -4.78 2.61
N GLY A 175 5.95 -4.93 1.82
CA GLY A 175 7.20 -4.17 1.97
C GLY A 175 8.18 -4.69 3.02
N CYS A 176 7.81 -5.65 3.86
CA CYS A 176 8.67 -6.15 4.95
C CYS A 176 10.04 -6.61 4.47
N CYS A 177 10.12 -7.28 3.33
CA CYS A 177 11.38 -7.79 2.78
C CYS A 177 12.34 -6.66 2.39
N SER A 178 11.84 -5.57 1.79
CA SER A 178 12.67 -4.39 1.47
C SER A 178 13.14 -3.68 2.73
N PHE A 179 12.25 -3.56 3.73
CA PHE A 179 12.55 -2.88 4.99
C PHE A 179 13.71 -3.55 5.75
N VAL A 180 13.69 -4.89 5.87
CA VAL A 180 14.72 -5.64 6.61
C VAL A 180 15.99 -5.89 5.80
N CYS A 181 16.02 -5.54 4.51
CA CYS A 181 17.15 -5.82 3.64
C CYS A 181 18.38 -4.97 4.02
N PRO A 182 19.49 -5.56 4.47
CA PRO A 182 20.71 -4.80 4.78
C PRO A 182 21.38 -4.25 3.52
N ALA A 183 21.18 -4.90 2.36
CA ALA A 183 21.67 -4.46 1.06
C ALA A 183 20.77 -3.39 0.40
N LYS A 184 19.70 -2.95 1.08
CA LYS A 184 18.76 -1.90 0.65
C LYS A 184 18.15 -2.12 -0.75
N ARG A 185 18.00 -3.39 -1.16
CA ARG A 185 17.40 -3.72 -2.45
C ARG A 185 15.90 -3.41 -2.46
N PRO A 186 15.36 -2.87 -3.55
CA PRO A 186 13.93 -2.53 -3.68
C PRO A 186 13.07 -3.77 -4.01
N LEU A 187 13.24 -4.86 -3.23
CA LEU A 187 12.66 -6.17 -3.49
C LEU A 187 11.15 -6.13 -3.77
N THR A 188 10.41 -5.39 -2.94
CA THR A 188 8.95 -5.26 -3.10
C THR A 188 8.59 -4.57 -4.41
N GLN A 189 9.34 -3.56 -4.82
CA GLN A 189 9.10 -2.78 -6.03
C GLN A 189 9.26 -3.65 -7.28
N GLU A 190 10.33 -4.43 -7.33
CA GLU A 190 10.65 -5.36 -8.42
C GLU A 190 9.58 -6.45 -8.54
N ILE A 191 9.27 -7.12 -7.43
CA ILE A 191 8.23 -8.15 -7.37
C ILE A 191 6.86 -7.58 -7.78
N LYS A 192 6.51 -6.40 -7.28
CA LYS A 192 5.24 -5.72 -7.62
C LYS A 192 5.15 -5.38 -9.12
N SER A 193 6.24 -4.94 -9.72
CA SER A 193 6.30 -4.64 -11.15
C SER A 193 6.04 -5.88 -11.99
N MET A 194 6.70 -7.01 -11.68
CA MET A 194 6.48 -8.29 -12.35
C MET A 194 5.06 -8.81 -12.15
N ARG A 195 4.51 -8.74 -10.92
CA ARG A 195 3.12 -9.12 -10.66
C ARG A 195 2.12 -8.32 -11.50
N LYS A 196 2.32 -7.01 -11.67
CA LYS A 196 1.46 -6.18 -12.53
C LYS A 196 1.48 -6.64 -13.98
N ILE A 197 2.64 -7.02 -14.50
CA ILE A 197 2.77 -7.57 -15.86
C ILE A 197 1.95 -8.85 -15.98
N GLN A 198 2.09 -9.78 -15.04
CA GLN A 198 1.34 -11.05 -15.05
C GLN A 198 -0.17 -10.85 -14.95
N LEU A 199 -0.62 -9.94 -14.07
CA LEU A 199 -2.04 -9.62 -13.93
C LEU A 199 -2.63 -8.97 -15.20
N ALA A 200 -1.85 -8.12 -15.87
CA ALA A 200 -2.26 -7.50 -17.12
C ALA A 200 -2.42 -8.53 -18.26
N LYS A 201 -1.56 -9.55 -18.29
CA LYS A 201 -1.66 -10.65 -19.27
C LYS A 201 -2.90 -11.53 -19.01
N LYS A 202 -3.24 -11.83 -17.75
CA LYS A 202 -4.44 -12.59 -17.38
C LYS A 202 -5.74 -11.87 -17.76
N LYS A 203 -5.78 -10.54 -17.75
CA LYS A 203 -6.97 -9.75 -18.13
C LYS A 203 -7.20 -9.69 -19.65
N LYS A 204 -6.19 -10.02 -20.45
CA LYS A 204 -6.28 -10.02 -21.93
C LYS A 204 -6.68 -11.37 -22.52
N LYS A 205 -6.70 -12.43 -21.72
CA LYS A 205 -7.23 -13.75 -22.04
C LYS A 205 -8.68 -13.87 -21.56
#